data_28691ea1d64c5db75d1d6ee36349f5c1
#
_entry.id   28691ea1d64c5db75d1d6ee36349f5c1
#
_cell.length_a   1.000
_cell.length_b   1.000
_cell.length_c   1.000
_cell.angle_alpha   90.00
_cell.angle_beta   90.00
_cell.angle_gamma   90.00
#
_symmetry.space_group_name_H-M   'P 1'
#
loop_
_entity.id
_entity.type
_entity.pdbx_description
1 polymer ?
#
loop_
_entity_poly.entity_id
_entity_poly.type
_entity_poly.pdbx_seq_one_letter_code
_entity_poly.pdbx_strand_id
1 'polypeptide(L)'
;MKSAHSYKYYHNYVIQYDFLNVFHYKTPQELPKLQKLIVAFNQLQLSEFFCLFTFSQLLTLKPGKLKVKAQSFNTQKSKQKSISAIFVLKGKLMLYFLSKLCKEVFSFKKSKIKLNLNQLDMHGSLTYKIEKLVSFNLMKNNYMMFKKLNDRNCLYITLLTNTKRLEELAFLFCSYKLIQPK
;
A
#
# COMPACT_ATOMS: atom_id res chain seq x y z
N MET A 1 -10.60 1.65 15.45
CA MET A 1 -10.80 3.04 14.97
C MET A 1 -9.92 4.10 15.64
N LYS A 2 -9.51 3.93 16.92
CA LYS A 2 -8.59 4.87 17.61
C LYS A 2 -7.29 5.18 16.83
N SER A 3 -6.71 4.19 16.13
CA SER A 3 -5.46 4.35 15.36
C SER A 3 -5.60 5.29 14.13
N ALA A 4 -6.75 5.32 13.46
CA ALA A 4 -6.95 6.20 12.30
C ALA A 4 -7.08 7.68 12.74
N HIS A 5 -7.66 7.92 13.90
CA HIS A 5 -7.76 9.26 14.49
C HIS A 5 -6.38 9.80 14.88
N SER A 6 -5.54 8.97 15.49
CA SER A 6 -4.17 9.31 15.85
C SER A 6 -3.33 9.66 14.61
N TYR A 7 -3.46 8.88 13.50
CA TYR A 7 -2.75 9.17 12.26
C TYR A 7 -3.24 10.45 11.56
N LYS A 8 -4.55 10.73 11.61
CA LYS A 8 -5.09 12.00 11.08
C LYS A 8 -4.55 13.20 11.86
N TYR A 9 -4.54 13.10 13.19
CA TYR A 9 -3.96 14.12 14.04
C TYR A 9 -2.48 14.33 13.75
N TYR A 10 -1.71 13.25 13.68
CA TYR A 10 -0.29 13.28 13.36
C TYR A 10 -0.02 13.94 12.00
N HIS A 11 -0.80 13.59 10.98
CA HIS A 11 -0.68 14.22 9.67
C HIS A 11 -0.94 15.73 9.72
N ASN A 12 -2.04 16.14 10.35
CA ASN A 12 -2.48 17.55 10.32
C ASN A 12 -1.64 18.46 11.24
N TYR A 13 -1.16 17.95 12.38
CA TYR A 13 -0.51 18.78 13.39
C TYR A 13 1.00 18.57 13.51
N VAL A 14 1.53 17.50 12.95
CA VAL A 14 2.98 17.26 12.97
C VAL A 14 3.55 17.36 11.56
N ILE A 15 3.13 16.47 10.67
CA ILE A 15 3.72 16.39 9.32
C ILE A 15 3.55 17.69 8.55
N GLN A 16 2.37 18.34 8.61
CA GLN A 16 2.16 19.60 7.91
C GLN A 16 3.04 20.74 8.44
N TYR A 17 3.26 20.81 9.75
CA TYR A 17 4.17 21.79 10.33
C TYR A 17 5.62 21.52 9.96
N ASP A 18 6.06 20.26 9.96
CA ASP A 18 7.39 19.89 9.52
C ASP A 18 7.64 20.29 8.06
N PHE A 19 6.62 20.12 7.20
CA PHE A 19 6.68 20.56 5.81
C PHE A 19 6.80 22.07 5.66
N LEU A 20 6.04 22.84 6.45
CA LEU A 20 6.12 24.30 6.43
C LEU A 20 7.49 24.81 6.86
N ASN A 21 8.12 24.14 7.82
CA ASN A 21 9.44 24.52 8.31
C ASN A 21 10.56 24.19 7.34
N VAL A 22 10.44 23.09 6.59
CA VAL A 22 11.50 22.62 5.67
C VAL A 22 11.33 23.18 4.26
N PHE A 23 10.08 23.22 3.78
CA PHE A 23 9.76 23.66 2.43
C PHE A 23 8.86 24.90 2.50
N HIS A 24 9.34 26.04 2.10
CA HIS A 24 8.60 27.32 2.17
C HIS A 24 7.45 27.37 1.16
N TYR A 25 6.27 26.85 1.55
CA TYR A 25 5.06 26.90 0.72
C TYR A 25 4.37 28.26 0.79
N LYS A 26 3.87 28.73 -0.34
CA LYS A 26 3.11 29.98 -0.41
C LYS A 26 1.65 29.81 0.02
N THR A 27 1.08 28.67 -0.26
CA THR A 27 -0.33 28.35 0.03
C THR A 27 -0.51 27.01 0.72
N PRO A 28 -1.49 26.86 1.63
CA PRO A 28 -1.79 25.58 2.30
C PRO A 28 -2.22 24.46 1.36
N GLN A 29 -2.63 24.81 0.12
CA GLN A 29 -3.04 23.85 -0.91
C GLN A 29 -1.87 23.10 -1.53
N GLU A 30 -0.68 23.71 -1.51
CA GLU A 30 0.56 23.12 -2.05
C GLU A 30 1.12 22.04 -1.13
N LEU A 31 0.68 21.98 0.13
CA LEU A 31 1.17 21.01 1.10
C LEU A 31 0.98 19.57 0.62
N PRO A 32 2.02 18.75 0.71
CA PRO A 32 1.96 17.33 0.37
C PRO A 32 0.90 16.58 1.16
N LYS A 33 0.03 15.88 0.45
CA LYS A 33 -1.04 15.07 1.04
C LYS A 33 -1.13 13.71 0.38
N LEU A 34 -1.34 12.68 1.17
CA LEU A 34 -1.67 11.36 0.65
C LEU A 34 -3.12 11.38 0.16
N GLN A 35 -3.33 11.19 -1.14
CA GLN A 35 -4.65 11.27 -1.78
C GLN A 35 -5.41 9.95 -1.70
N LYS A 36 -4.75 8.86 -2.06
CA LYS A 36 -5.33 7.51 -2.09
C LYS A 36 -4.27 6.44 -1.94
N LEU A 37 -4.70 5.30 -1.46
CA LEU A 37 -3.91 4.10 -1.36
C LEU A 37 -4.61 3.01 -2.15
N ILE A 38 -3.87 2.33 -3.02
CA ILE A 38 -4.37 1.25 -3.85
C ILE A 38 -3.71 -0.04 -3.41
N VAL A 39 -4.52 -1.04 -3.08
CA VAL A 39 -4.06 -2.41 -2.85
C VAL A 39 -4.47 -3.24 -4.05
N ALA A 40 -3.53 -3.87 -4.71
CA ALA A 40 -3.75 -4.68 -5.89
C ALA A 40 -3.02 -6.02 -5.81
N PHE A 41 -3.58 -7.02 -6.46
CA PHE A 41 -2.90 -8.30 -6.67
C PHE A 41 -3.37 -8.94 -7.98
N ASN A 42 -2.57 -9.89 -8.46
CA ASN A 42 -2.86 -10.65 -9.66
C ASN A 42 -2.58 -12.13 -9.40
N GLN A 43 -3.48 -13.01 -9.83
CA GLN A 43 -3.38 -14.46 -9.67
C GLN A 43 -3.83 -15.21 -10.93
N LEU A 44 -3.19 -16.35 -11.15
CA LEU A 44 -3.54 -17.25 -12.26
C LEU A 44 -4.54 -18.33 -11.81
N GLN A 45 -4.43 -18.78 -10.56
CA GLN A 45 -5.28 -19.83 -10.01
C GLN A 45 -6.51 -19.25 -9.32
N LEU A 46 -7.69 -19.74 -9.66
CA LEU A 46 -8.96 -19.23 -9.17
C LEU A 46 -9.12 -19.45 -7.65
N SER A 47 -8.68 -20.60 -7.15
CA SER A 47 -8.78 -20.93 -5.71
C SER A 47 -7.93 -20.02 -4.82
N GLU A 48 -6.70 -19.72 -5.26
CA GLU A 48 -5.82 -18.77 -4.57
C GLU A 48 -6.34 -17.34 -4.69
N PHE A 49 -6.91 -17.00 -5.85
CA PHE A 49 -7.52 -15.70 -6.07
C PHE A 49 -8.63 -15.40 -5.07
N PHE A 50 -9.59 -16.31 -4.88
CA PHE A 50 -10.67 -16.09 -3.91
C PHE A 50 -10.17 -15.97 -2.47
N CYS A 51 -9.20 -16.79 -2.09
CA CYS A 51 -8.58 -16.73 -0.78
C CYS A 51 -7.88 -15.37 -0.56
N LEU A 52 -7.11 -14.89 -1.54
CA LEU A 52 -6.41 -13.60 -1.48
C LEU A 52 -7.38 -12.41 -1.55
N PHE A 53 -8.48 -12.57 -2.29
CA PHE A 53 -9.53 -11.57 -2.39
C PHE A 53 -10.24 -11.37 -1.05
N THR A 54 -10.68 -12.45 -0.40
CA THR A 54 -11.30 -12.39 0.93
C THR A 54 -10.34 -11.85 1.98
N PHE A 55 -9.08 -12.29 1.97
CA PHE A 55 -8.04 -11.75 2.83
C PHE A 55 -7.89 -10.23 2.66
N SER A 56 -7.77 -9.77 1.41
CA SER A 56 -7.61 -8.35 1.10
C SER A 56 -8.84 -7.53 1.46
N GLN A 57 -10.03 -8.08 1.29
CA GLN A 57 -11.29 -7.43 1.68
C GLN A 57 -11.39 -7.25 3.20
N LEU A 58 -11.06 -8.28 3.97
CA LEU A 58 -11.00 -8.20 5.44
C LEU A 58 -9.90 -7.26 5.93
N LEU A 59 -8.77 -7.22 5.24
CA LEU A 59 -7.66 -6.35 5.57
C LEU A 59 -7.98 -4.87 5.34
N THR A 60 -8.62 -4.56 4.21
CA THR A 60 -8.94 -3.19 3.77
C THR A 60 -10.29 -2.68 4.28
N LEU A 61 -11.16 -3.57 4.76
CA LEU A 61 -12.55 -3.29 5.17
C LEU A 61 -13.36 -2.61 4.05
N LYS A 62 -13.06 -2.93 2.79
CA LYS A 62 -13.72 -2.35 1.63
C LYS A 62 -13.90 -3.40 0.54
N PRO A 63 -15.04 -3.39 -0.19
CA PRO A 63 -15.21 -4.25 -1.36
C PRO A 63 -14.22 -3.89 -2.47
N GLY A 64 -13.61 -4.90 -3.07
CA GLY A 64 -12.68 -4.77 -4.18
C GLY A 64 -13.38 -4.70 -5.52
N LYS A 65 -12.71 -4.10 -6.50
CA LYS A 65 -13.11 -4.17 -7.92
C LYS A 65 -12.33 -5.26 -8.62
N LEU A 66 -13.04 -6.13 -9.31
CA LEU A 66 -12.45 -7.22 -10.10
C LEU A 66 -12.11 -6.72 -11.50
N LYS A 67 -10.94 -7.12 -12.00
CA LYS A 67 -10.55 -6.94 -13.40
C LYS A 67 -10.02 -8.27 -13.93
N VAL A 68 -10.67 -8.80 -14.93
CA VAL A 68 -10.21 -9.98 -15.66
C VAL A 68 -9.44 -9.50 -16.88
N LYS A 69 -8.16 -9.84 -16.98
CA LYS A 69 -7.36 -9.60 -18.17
C LYS A 69 -7.08 -10.95 -18.83
N ALA A 70 -7.51 -11.10 -20.07
CA ALA A 70 -7.01 -12.17 -20.92
C ALA A 70 -5.63 -11.73 -21.44
N GLN A 71 -4.56 -12.37 -21.00
CA GLN A 71 -3.23 -12.19 -21.61
C GLN A 71 -3.14 -13.13 -22.81
N SER A 72 -3.16 -12.56 -24.01
CA SER A 72 -2.76 -13.25 -25.22
C SER A 72 -1.22 -13.28 -25.26
N PHE A 73 -0.61 -14.34 -24.79
CA PHE A 73 0.77 -14.63 -25.15
C PHE A 73 0.78 -15.23 -26.55
N ASN A 74 1.57 -14.66 -27.46
CA ASN A 74 1.78 -15.08 -28.85
C ASN A 74 2.52 -16.43 -29.01
N THR A 75 2.48 -17.28 -28.01
CA THR A 75 2.99 -18.65 -28.09
C THR A 75 1.83 -19.63 -28.02
N GLN A 76 1.78 -20.51 -28.99
CA GLN A 76 0.71 -21.45 -29.34
C GLN A 76 0.18 -22.41 -28.24
N LYS A 77 0.44 -22.20 -26.95
CA LYS A 77 -0.03 -23.08 -25.87
C LYS A 77 -0.64 -22.28 -24.74
N SER A 78 -1.96 -22.46 -24.60
CA SER A 78 -2.82 -22.08 -23.48
C SER A 78 -2.96 -20.57 -23.17
N LYS A 79 -4.14 -20.03 -23.47
CA LYS A 79 -4.63 -18.72 -22.97
C LYS A 79 -4.79 -18.78 -21.46
N GLN A 80 -3.76 -18.46 -20.69
CA GLN A 80 -3.90 -18.30 -19.25
C GLN A 80 -4.58 -16.97 -18.94
N LYS A 81 -5.77 -17.05 -18.37
CA LYS A 81 -6.51 -15.87 -17.89
C LYS A 81 -5.95 -15.45 -16.54
N SER A 82 -5.38 -14.27 -16.45
CA SER A 82 -5.01 -13.68 -15.14
C SER A 82 -6.18 -12.86 -14.59
N ILE A 83 -6.50 -13.10 -13.32
CA ILE A 83 -7.54 -12.38 -12.59
C ILE A 83 -6.86 -11.43 -11.61
N SER A 84 -7.21 -10.16 -11.68
CA SER A 84 -6.69 -9.14 -10.79
C SER A 84 -7.80 -8.49 -9.98
N ALA A 85 -7.49 -8.10 -8.74
CA ALA A 85 -8.38 -7.32 -7.90
C ALA A 85 -7.69 -6.03 -7.45
N ILE A 86 -8.49 -4.96 -7.34
CA ILE A 86 -8.02 -3.63 -6.96
C ILE A 86 -8.94 -3.08 -5.88
N PHE A 87 -8.34 -2.64 -4.77
CA PHE A 87 -9.00 -1.98 -3.65
C PHE A 87 -8.49 -0.54 -3.56
N VAL A 88 -9.36 0.44 -3.75
CA VAL A 88 -8.99 1.86 -3.67
C VAL A 88 -9.46 2.42 -2.34
N LEU A 89 -8.54 2.79 -1.48
CA LEU A 89 -8.77 3.34 -0.15
C LEU A 89 -8.60 4.86 -0.15
N LYS A 90 -9.51 5.56 0.50
CA LYS A 90 -9.49 7.02 0.68
C LYS A 90 -9.89 7.39 2.11
N GLY A 91 -9.48 8.56 2.58
CA GLY A 91 -9.90 9.13 3.86
C GLY A 91 -9.58 8.22 5.06
N LYS A 92 -10.55 7.99 5.93
CA LYS A 92 -10.37 7.24 7.19
C LYS A 92 -9.88 5.79 6.97
N LEU A 93 -10.39 5.10 5.95
CA LEU A 93 -9.97 3.71 5.63
C LEU A 93 -8.52 3.65 5.16
N MET A 94 -8.07 4.64 4.39
CA MET A 94 -6.68 4.76 3.97
C MET A 94 -5.74 4.91 5.17
N LEU A 95 -6.05 5.82 6.09
CA LEU A 95 -5.24 6.05 7.29
C LEU A 95 -5.25 4.83 8.23
N TYR A 96 -6.39 4.16 8.35
CA TYR A 96 -6.48 2.92 9.12
C TYR A 96 -5.58 1.83 8.53
N PHE A 97 -5.64 1.62 7.23
CA PHE A 97 -4.79 0.63 6.55
C PHE A 97 -3.31 1.01 6.65
N LEU A 98 -2.96 2.28 6.48
CA LEU A 98 -1.61 2.80 6.65
C LEU A 98 -1.08 2.50 8.06
N SER A 99 -1.89 2.72 9.09
CA SER A 99 -1.51 2.40 10.47
C SER A 99 -1.24 0.91 10.69
N LYS A 100 -2.01 0.04 10.04
CA LYS A 100 -1.76 -1.41 10.05
C LYS A 100 -0.44 -1.76 9.37
N LEU A 101 -0.18 -1.18 8.19
CA LEU A 101 1.08 -1.38 7.47
C LEU A 101 2.28 -1.01 8.34
N CYS A 102 2.26 0.16 8.96
CA CYS A 102 3.36 0.62 9.80
C CYS A 102 3.58 -0.29 11.01
N LYS A 103 2.50 -0.75 11.66
CA LYS A 103 2.59 -1.57 12.87
C LYS A 103 2.91 -3.04 12.59
N GLU A 104 2.31 -3.62 11.56
CA GLU A 104 2.34 -5.07 11.34
C GLU A 104 3.40 -5.49 10.31
N VAL A 105 3.65 -4.67 9.29
CA VAL A 105 4.59 -5.02 8.23
C VAL A 105 5.95 -4.36 8.44
N PHE A 106 5.97 -3.06 8.68
CA PHE A 106 7.23 -2.32 8.73
C PHE A 106 7.93 -2.40 10.09
N SER A 107 7.20 -2.60 11.20
CA SER A 107 7.81 -2.78 12.53
C SER A 107 8.61 -4.08 12.65
N PHE A 108 8.22 -5.15 11.95
CA PHE A 108 8.91 -6.43 11.98
C PHE A 108 10.16 -6.48 11.08
N LYS A 109 10.25 -5.64 10.09
CA LYS A 109 11.44 -5.56 9.25
C LYS A 109 12.45 -4.63 9.91
N LYS A 110 13.34 -5.18 10.75
CA LYS A 110 14.62 -4.54 11.10
C LYS A 110 15.50 -4.29 9.85
N SER A 111 15.17 -4.89 8.71
CA SER A 111 15.78 -4.59 7.42
C SER A 111 15.16 -3.30 6.88
N LYS A 112 15.92 -2.24 7.01
CA LYS A 112 15.72 -0.93 6.37
C LYS A 112 15.13 -1.16 4.96
N ILE A 113 13.89 -0.71 4.75
CA ILE A 113 13.36 -0.61 3.40
C ILE A 113 14.19 0.50 2.76
N LYS A 114 15.25 0.10 2.05
CA LYS A 114 16.00 1.03 1.24
C LYS A 114 15.03 1.49 0.16
N LEU A 115 14.67 2.76 0.19
CA LEU A 115 14.06 3.40 -0.95
C LEU A 115 15.01 3.22 -2.12
N ASN A 116 14.67 2.33 -3.01
CA ASN A 116 15.17 2.48 -4.35
C ASN A 116 14.40 3.67 -4.94
N LEU A 117 15.08 4.79 -5.12
CA LEU A 117 14.53 6.00 -5.76
C LEU A 117 13.87 5.65 -7.11
N ASN A 118 14.30 4.56 -7.75
CA ASN A 118 13.71 4.00 -8.96
C ASN A 118 12.27 3.46 -8.78
N GLN A 119 11.78 3.33 -7.54
CA GLN A 119 10.39 2.94 -7.25
C GLN A 119 9.46 4.16 -7.08
N LEU A 120 10.04 5.35 -7.06
CA LEU A 120 9.30 6.61 -7.02
C LEU A 120 9.02 7.04 -8.46
N ASP A 121 7.77 6.96 -8.86
CA ASP A 121 7.35 7.52 -10.14
C ASP A 121 7.36 9.05 -10.07
N MET A 122 7.70 9.70 -11.18
CA MET A 122 7.65 11.16 -11.32
C MET A 122 6.23 11.74 -11.09
N HIS A 123 5.23 10.88 -11.00
CA HIS A 123 3.83 11.25 -10.73
C HIS A 123 3.45 11.26 -9.23
N GLY A 124 4.43 11.23 -8.32
CA GLY A 124 4.17 11.27 -6.88
C GLY A 124 3.57 9.98 -6.32
N SER A 125 3.87 8.84 -6.93
CA SER A 125 3.43 7.53 -6.47
C SER A 125 4.59 6.67 -5.95
N LEU A 126 4.32 5.88 -4.91
CA LEU A 126 5.23 4.86 -4.40
C LEU A 126 4.51 3.52 -4.43
N THR A 127 5.06 2.56 -5.17
CA THR A 127 4.55 1.19 -5.19
C THR A 127 5.45 0.27 -4.37
N TYR A 128 4.86 -0.43 -3.43
CA TYR A 128 5.53 -1.37 -2.55
C TYR A 128 4.95 -2.78 -2.72
N LYS A 129 5.81 -3.79 -2.87
CA LYS A 129 5.45 -5.20 -2.95
C LYS A 129 5.58 -5.86 -1.59
N ILE A 130 4.49 -6.44 -1.08
CA ILE A 130 4.49 -7.27 0.13
C ILE A 130 4.50 -8.73 -0.30
N GLU A 131 5.59 -9.42 -0.05
CA GLU A 131 5.75 -10.84 -0.37
C GLU A 131 5.32 -11.74 0.77
N LYS A 132 5.54 -11.31 2.03
CA LYS A 132 5.23 -12.12 3.21
C LYS A 132 3.91 -11.66 3.84
N LEU A 133 2.80 -12.26 3.43
CA LEU A 133 1.47 -11.96 3.97
C LEU A 133 1.32 -12.36 5.44
N VAL A 134 2.14 -13.28 5.92
CA VAL A 134 2.19 -13.71 7.33
C VAL A 134 2.55 -12.56 8.28
N SER A 135 3.12 -11.46 7.79
CA SER A 135 3.38 -10.26 8.60
C SER A 135 2.11 -9.64 9.15
N PHE A 136 0.97 -9.81 8.49
CA PHE A 136 -0.31 -9.29 8.97
C PHE A 136 -0.88 -10.16 10.09
N ASN A 137 -1.33 -9.53 11.18
CA ASN A 137 -1.97 -10.21 12.30
C ASN A 137 -3.25 -10.94 11.88
N LEU A 138 -3.95 -10.44 10.85
CA LEU A 138 -5.10 -11.12 10.26
C LEU A 138 -4.74 -12.52 9.76
N MET A 139 -3.59 -12.67 9.11
CA MET A 139 -3.10 -13.96 8.63
C MET A 139 -2.73 -14.89 9.79
N LYS A 140 -2.06 -14.37 10.83
CA LYS A 140 -1.66 -15.15 12.00
C LYS A 140 -2.88 -15.69 12.77
N ASN A 141 -3.88 -14.82 12.97
CA ASN A 141 -5.06 -15.18 13.76
C ASN A 141 -6.00 -16.13 13.01
N ASN A 142 -5.98 -16.13 11.68
CA ASN A 142 -6.87 -16.93 10.84
C ASN A 142 -6.07 -17.86 9.90
N TYR A 143 -4.97 -18.40 10.38
CA TYR A 143 -4.05 -19.20 9.55
C TYR A 143 -4.74 -20.35 8.82
N MET A 144 -5.66 -21.08 9.47
CA MET A 144 -6.38 -22.19 8.86
C MET A 144 -7.22 -21.77 7.64
N MET A 145 -7.84 -20.58 7.69
CA MET A 145 -8.64 -20.05 6.56
C MET A 145 -7.75 -19.65 5.38
N PHE A 146 -6.55 -19.16 5.65
CA PHE A 146 -5.65 -18.61 4.66
C PHE A 146 -4.43 -19.51 4.36
N LYS A 147 -4.46 -20.77 4.79
CA LYS A 147 -3.37 -21.74 4.58
C LYS A 147 -2.98 -21.94 3.10
N LYS A 148 -3.92 -21.69 2.17
CA LYS A 148 -3.67 -21.75 0.73
C LYS A 148 -2.84 -20.59 0.18
N LEU A 149 -2.67 -19.51 0.97
CA LEU A 149 -1.84 -18.38 0.57
C LEU A 149 -0.37 -18.71 0.86
N ASN A 150 0.32 -19.12 -0.18
CA ASN A 150 1.73 -19.47 -0.15
C ASN A 150 2.62 -18.21 -0.23
N ASP A 151 3.93 -18.39 -0.04
CA ASP A 151 4.94 -17.32 -0.17
C ASP A 151 5.00 -16.70 -1.58
N ARG A 152 4.37 -17.33 -2.58
CA ARG A 152 4.25 -16.79 -3.96
C ARG A 152 3.20 -15.70 -4.09
N ASN A 153 2.27 -15.61 -3.14
CA ASN A 153 1.18 -14.63 -3.18
C ASN A 153 1.68 -13.30 -2.63
N CYS A 154 1.63 -12.27 -3.45
CA CYS A 154 2.06 -10.93 -3.07
C CYS A 154 0.94 -9.89 -3.23
N LEU A 155 1.01 -8.85 -2.42
CA LEU A 155 0.18 -7.65 -2.53
C LEU A 155 1.03 -6.48 -3.01
N TYR A 156 0.53 -5.73 -3.97
CA TYR A 156 1.09 -4.47 -4.41
C TYR A 156 0.32 -3.33 -3.75
N ILE A 157 1.04 -2.47 -3.07
CA ILE A 157 0.46 -1.31 -2.40
C ILE A 157 1.04 -0.07 -3.06
N THR A 158 0.17 0.71 -3.69
CA THR A 158 0.55 1.96 -4.33
C THR A 158 -0.02 3.13 -3.53
N LEU A 159 0.87 3.98 -3.05
CA LEU A 159 0.56 5.23 -2.37
C LEU A 159 0.60 6.37 -3.39
N LEU A 160 -0.49 7.11 -3.52
CA LEU A 160 -0.59 8.25 -4.43
C LEU A 160 -0.69 9.54 -3.62
N THR A 161 0.15 10.50 -3.98
CA THR A 161 0.21 11.82 -3.35
C THR A 161 -0.10 12.91 -4.38
N ASN A 162 -0.21 14.14 -3.93
CA ASN A 162 -0.32 15.32 -4.81
C ASN A 162 1.04 15.94 -5.12
N THR A 163 2.14 15.40 -4.60
CA THR A 163 3.49 15.95 -4.78
C THR A 163 4.04 15.66 -6.17
N LYS A 164 4.76 16.61 -6.73
CA LYS A 164 5.51 16.45 -7.99
C LYS A 164 7.02 16.39 -7.77
N ARG A 165 7.49 16.82 -6.59
CA ARG A 165 8.92 16.85 -6.26
C ARG A 165 9.33 15.60 -5.48
N LEU A 166 10.39 14.95 -5.90
CA LEU A 166 10.89 13.72 -5.26
C LEU A 166 11.33 13.94 -3.80
N GLU A 167 11.89 15.10 -3.49
CA GLU A 167 12.32 15.46 -2.14
C GLU A 167 11.14 15.54 -1.17
N GLU A 168 10.06 16.22 -1.57
CA GLU A 168 8.83 16.31 -0.79
C GLU A 168 8.20 14.93 -0.59
N LEU A 169 8.23 14.09 -1.63
CA LEU A 169 7.70 12.73 -1.57
C LEU A 169 8.50 11.87 -0.60
N ALA A 170 9.83 11.93 -0.68
CA ALA A 170 10.72 11.22 0.23
C ALA A 170 10.51 11.67 1.67
N PHE A 171 10.43 12.97 1.91
CA PHE A 171 10.17 13.54 3.23
C PHE A 171 8.81 13.08 3.78
N LEU A 172 7.74 13.10 2.96
CA LEU A 172 6.42 12.62 3.36
C LEU A 172 6.44 11.15 3.81
N PHE A 173 7.10 10.28 3.04
CA PHE A 173 7.17 8.87 3.39
C PHE A 173 8.08 8.58 4.58
N CYS A 174 9.15 9.35 4.78
CA CYS A 174 9.96 9.30 5.99
C CYS A 174 9.14 9.70 7.22
N SER A 175 8.37 10.78 7.13
CA SER A 175 7.50 11.27 8.21
C SER A 175 6.42 10.24 8.60
N TYR A 176 5.90 9.48 7.65
CA TYR A 176 5.02 8.35 7.93
C TYR A 176 5.74 7.09 8.43
N LYS A 177 7.06 7.12 8.58
CA LYS A 177 7.91 5.95 8.97
C LYS A 177 7.80 4.77 8.00
N LEU A 178 7.43 5.03 6.76
CA LEU A 178 7.39 4.02 5.70
C LEU A 178 8.79 3.73 5.16
N ILE A 179 9.68 4.69 5.30
CA ILE A 179 11.04 4.70 4.79
C ILE A 179 11.97 5.24 5.86
N GLN A 180 13.20 4.77 5.90
CA GLN A 180 14.25 5.38 6.72
C GLN A 180 15.11 6.26 5.81
N PRO A 181 15.41 7.50 6.24
CA PRO A 181 16.39 8.30 5.55
C PRO A 181 17.74 7.58 5.57
N LYS A 182 18.48 7.68 4.47
CA LYS A 182 19.87 7.22 4.42
C LYS A 182 20.74 8.09 5.30
#